data_5f084ee042167ff112a6288815aabf42
#
_entry.id   5f084ee042167ff112a6288815aabf42
#
_cell.length_a   1.000
_cell.length_b   1.000
_cell.length_c   1.000
_cell.angle_alpha   90.00
_cell.angle_beta   90.00
_cell.angle_gamma   90.00
#
_symmetry.space_group_name_H-M   'P 1'
#
loop_
_entity.id
_entity.type
_entity.pdbx_description
1 polymer ?
#
loop_
_entity_poly.entity_id
_entity_poly.type
_entity_poly.pdbx_seq_one_letter_code
_entity_poly.pdbx_strand_id
1 'polypeptide(L)'
;MADRYTEFRVKDEKRYFSPILDCFHNELIAYGLSRRPNGRLVQEMLLQAVKKLPRNANLILHSDQGIHYQMPSYQRLLAKNRISQSMSRKGNCLDNAAMESFFGRMKTECFHGKSFTGIDELKKVINDYVRYYNEERIQLKLKGLSPIQYRKQSFK
;
A
#
# COMPACT_ATOMS: atom_id res chain seq x y z
N MET A 1 7.99 -5.52 2.97
CA MET A 1 6.87 -4.57 2.73
C MET A 1 7.23 -3.65 1.58
N ALA A 2 6.25 -3.20 0.84
CA ALA A 2 6.42 -2.26 -0.25
C ALA A 2 5.53 -1.04 -0.06
N ASP A 3 6.04 0.13 -0.44
CA ASP A 3 5.36 1.42 -0.33
C ASP A 3 5.51 2.18 -1.64
N ARG A 4 4.39 2.65 -2.17
CA ARG A 4 4.31 3.45 -3.39
C ARG A 4 2.93 4.09 -3.43
N TYR A 5 2.76 5.15 -4.20
CA TYR A 5 1.43 5.73 -4.39
C TYR A 5 0.96 5.64 -5.84
N THR A 6 -0.35 5.66 -6.03
CA THR A 6 -0.99 5.72 -7.34
C THR A 6 -2.08 6.78 -7.36
N GLU A 7 -2.45 7.24 -8.55
CA GLU A 7 -3.42 8.31 -8.75
C GLU A 7 -4.79 7.75 -9.13
N PHE A 8 -5.84 8.30 -8.51
CA PHE A 8 -7.23 8.10 -8.92
C PHE A 8 -7.82 9.44 -9.32
N ARG A 9 -8.49 9.48 -10.46
CA ARG A 9 -9.16 10.69 -10.94
C ARG A 9 -10.67 10.46 -11.03
N VAL A 10 -11.43 11.38 -10.40
CA VAL A 10 -12.90 11.40 -10.52
C VAL A 10 -13.29 12.79 -10.99
N LYS A 11 -13.85 12.90 -12.21
CA LYS A 11 -14.13 14.18 -12.87
C LYS A 11 -12.84 15.01 -12.95
N ASP A 12 -12.84 16.22 -12.38
CA ASP A 12 -11.67 17.10 -12.36
C ASP A 12 -10.83 16.98 -11.10
N GLU A 13 -11.21 16.10 -10.17
CA GLU A 13 -10.49 15.91 -8.92
C GLU A 13 -9.59 14.69 -8.95
N LYS A 14 -8.43 14.83 -8.33
CA LYS A 14 -7.44 13.75 -8.18
C LYS A 14 -7.28 13.39 -6.73
N ARG A 15 -7.03 12.10 -6.48
CA ARG A 15 -6.60 11.60 -5.17
C ARG A 15 -5.44 10.65 -5.37
N TYR A 16 -4.52 10.70 -4.43
CA TYR A 16 -3.34 9.84 -4.42
C TYR A 16 -3.51 8.82 -3.31
N PHE A 17 -3.45 7.56 -3.70
CA PHE A 17 -3.60 6.42 -2.81
C PHE A 17 -2.21 5.86 -2.53
N SER A 18 -1.85 5.80 -1.25
CA SER A 18 -0.55 5.29 -0.80
C SER A 18 -0.77 4.12 0.15
N PRO A 19 -0.59 2.89 -0.32
CA PRO A 19 -0.68 1.71 0.53
C PRO A 19 0.70 1.22 0.98
N ILE A 20 0.71 0.46 2.07
CA ILE A 20 1.87 -0.36 2.45
C ILE A 20 1.45 -1.81 2.35
N LEU A 21 2.13 -2.54 1.49
CA LEU A 21 1.83 -3.94 1.18
C LEU A 21 2.87 -4.87 1.80
N ASP A 22 2.39 -5.87 2.55
CA ASP A 22 3.23 -6.98 2.99
C ASP A 22 3.37 -7.96 1.83
N CYS A 23 4.55 -8.01 1.23
CA CYS A 23 4.79 -8.83 0.04
C CYS A 23 4.81 -10.33 0.33
N PHE A 24 5.01 -10.74 1.59
CA PHE A 24 4.99 -12.15 1.97
C PHE A 24 3.57 -12.70 2.03
N HIS A 25 2.66 -11.98 2.69
CA HIS A 25 1.26 -12.40 2.82
C HIS A 25 0.34 -11.73 1.80
N ASN A 26 0.85 -10.80 1.00
CA ASN A 26 0.06 -9.95 0.11
C ASN A 26 -1.03 -9.16 0.84
N GLU A 27 -0.85 -8.92 2.13
CA GLU A 27 -1.80 -8.16 2.94
C GLU A 27 -1.52 -6.66 2.85
N LEU A 28 -2.57 -5.88 2.72
CA LEU A 28 -2.47 -4.42 2.77
C LEU A 28 -2.46 -3.99 4.25
N ILE A 29 -1.30 -3.57 4.73
CA ILE A 29 -1.09 -3.26 6.16
C ILE A 29 -1.71 -1.91 6.52
N ALA A 30 -1.54 -0.91 5.66
CA ALA A 30 -2.03 0.42 5.88
C ALA A 30 -2.22 1.13 4.55
N TYR A 31 -3.06 2.16 4.51
CA TYR A 31 -3.23 2.99 3.32
C TYR A 31 -3.68 4.39 3.70
N GLY A 32 -3.41 5.33 2.83
CA GLY A 32 -3.87 6.71 2.96
C GLY A 32 -4.32 7.26 1.62
N LEU A 33 -5.19 8.25 1.67
CA LEU A 33 -5.73 8.93 0.50
C LEU A 33 -5.57 10.44 0.70
N SER A 34 -4.94 11.14 -0.25
CA SER A 34 -4.66 12.56 -0.13
C SER A 34 -4.87 13.28 -1.46
N ARG A 35 -5.11 14.59 -1.38
CA ARG A 35 -5.21 15.45 -2.56
C ARG A 35 -3.88 15.62 -3.26
N ARG A 36 -2.76 15.48 -2.55
CA ARG A 36 -1.42 15.70 -3.08
C ARG A 36 -0.48 14.59 -2.63
N PRO A 37 0.40 14.12 -3.52
CA PRO A 37 1.44 13.18 -3.12
C PRO A 37 2.56 13.96 -2.42
N ASN A 38 2.50 14.07 -1.09
CA ASN A 38 3.49 14.80 -0.32
C ASN A 38 4.08 13.93 0.79
N GLY A 39 5.13 14.44 1.45
CA GLY A 39 5.81 13.71 2.49
C GLY A 39 4.93 13.38 3.69
N ARG A 40 3.94 14.21 3.97
CA ARG A 40 2.99 13.99 5.05
C ARG A 40 2.18 12.71 4.81
N LEU A 41 1.72 12.49 3.58
CA LEU A 41 0.95 11.30 3.24
C LEU A 41 1.76 10.03 3.53
N VAL A 42 3.00 9.95 3.04
CA VAL A 42 3.82 8.76 3.24
C VAL A 42 4.22 8.56 4.70
N GLN A 43 4.43 9.65 5.46
CA GLN A 43 4.74 9.56 6.89
C GLN A 43 3.54 9.08 7.71
N GLU A 44 2.34 9.58 7.44
CA GLU A 44 1.11 9.13 8.10
C GLU A 44 0.84 7.64 7.84
N MET A 45 1.11 7.20 6.62
CA MET A 45 1.02 5.80 6.24
C MET A 45 1.96 4.93 7.06
N LEU A 46 3.22 5.36 7.15
CA LEU A 46 4.23 4.61 7.91
C LEU A 46 3.86 4.52 9.38
N LEU A 47 3.35 5.60 9.97
CA LEU A 47 2.90 5.60 11.36
C LEU A 47 1.76 4.61 11.59
N GLN A 48 0.80 4.54 10.68
CA GLN A 48 -0.28 3.56 10.76
C GLN A 48 0.24 2.12 10.67
N ALA A 49 1.17 1.88 9.77
CA ALA A 49 1.76 0.55 9.60
C ALA A 49 2.53 0.11 10.85
N VAL A 50 3.32 1.00 11.44
CA VAL A 50 4.12 0.72 12.63
C VAL A 50 3.24 0.28 13.80
N LYS A 51 2.06 0.85 13.97
CA LYS A 51 1.12 0.46 15.03
C LYS A 51 0.64 -0.98 14.91
N LYS A 52 0.64 -1.53 13.70
CA LYS A 52 0.15 -2.88 13.41
C LYS A 52 1.24 -3.93 13.39
N LEU A 53 2.50 -3.51 13.38
CA LEU A 53 3.64 -4.41 13.22
C LEU A 53 4.23 -4.84 14.58
N PRO A 54 4.80 -6.07 14.67
CA PRO A 54 5.49 -6.49 15.88
C PRO A 54 6.69 -5.60 16.18
N ARG A 55 6.89 -5.26 17.47
CA ARG A 55 7.94 -4.34 17.90
C ARG A 55 9.37 -4.80 17.59
N ASN A 56 9.59 -6.09 17.50
CA ASN A 56 10.92 -6.70 17.34
C ASN A 56 11.15 -7.30 15.96
N ALA A 57 10.32 -6.97 14.97
CA ALA A 57 10.49 -7.50 13.63
C ALA A 57 11.58 -6.70 12.90
N ASN A 58 12.56 -7.41 12.35
CA ASN A 58 13.53 -6.82 11.42
C ASN A 58 12.87 -6.67 10.06
N LEU A 59 12.23 -5.52 9.84
CA LEU A 59 11.45 -5.27 8.65
C LEU A 59 12.26 -4.48 7.63
N ILE A 60 12.03 -4.82 6.37
CA ILE A 60 12.57 -4.08 5.24
C ILE A 60 11.39 -3.45 4.51
N LEU A 61 11.40 -2.13 4.38
CA LEU A 61 10.42 -1.39 3.60
C LEU A 61 11.02 -0.99 2.27
N HIS A 62 10.47 -1.54 1.19
CA HIS A 62 10.91 -1.27 -0.17
C HIS A 62 10.03 -0.19 -0.80
N SER A 63 10.66 0.83 -1.39
CA SER A 63 9.96 1.88 -2.12
C SER A 63 10.69 2.20 -3.42
N ASP A 64 10.09 3.01 -4.29
CA ASP A 64 10.81 3.59 -5.41
C ASP A 64 11.69 4.76 -4.92
N GLN A 65 12.43 5.39 -5.84
CA GLN A 65 13.29 6.53 -5.48
C GLN A 65 12.54 7.87 -5.51
N GLY A 66 11.24 7.86 -5.27
CA GLY A 66 10.46 9.08 -5.16
C GLY A 66 11.00 10.00 -4.07
N ILE A 67 10.89 11.32 -4.30
CA ILE A 67 11.44 12.33 -3.39
C ILE A 67 10.91 12.17 -1.95
N HIS A 68 9.65 11.75 -1.81
CA HIS A 68 9.02 11.63 -0.49
C HIS A 68 9.66 10.53 0.37
N TYR A 69 10.19 9.48 -0.28
CA TYR A 69 10.85 8.37 0.39
C TYR A 69 12.32 8.67 0.71
N GLN A 70 12.88 9.71 0.11
CA GLN A 70 14.26 10.14 0.34
C GLN A 70 14.36 11.28 1.37
N MET A 71 13.24 11.81 1.84
CA MET A 71 13.22 12.89 2.81
C MET A 71 13.82 12.46 4.16
N PRO A 72 14.68 13.32 4.78
CA PRO A 72 15.29 12.97 6.07
C PRO A 72 14.29 12.65 7.18
N SER A 73 13.13 13.32 7.20
CA SER A 73 12.08 13.05 8.18
C SER A 73 11.51 11.63 8.05
N TYR A 74 11.32 11.17 6.81
CA TYR A 74 10.86 9.81 6.54
C TYR A 74 11.92 8.78 6.96
N GLN A 75 13.17 9.03 6.60
CA GLN A 75 14.28 8.14 6.95
C GLN A 75 14.49 8.04 8.46
N ARG A 76 14.36 9.17 9.18
CA ARG A 76 14.44 9.17 10.65
C ARG A 76 13.30 8.36 11.28
N LEU A 77 12.12 8.45 10.72
CA LEU A 77 10.97 7.68 11.22
C LEU A 77 11.18 6.17 11.03
N LEU A 78 11.73 5.76 9.90
CA LEU A 78 12.10 4.36 9.66
C LEU A 78 13.14 3.89 10.69
N ALA A 79 14.22 4.65 10.87
CA ALA A 79 15.29 4.31 11.81
C ALA A 79 14.78 4.20 13.25
N LYS A 80 13.94 5.13 13.68
CA LYS A 80 13.33 5.12 15.01
C LYS A 80 12.55 3.84 15.27
N ASN A 81 11.92 3.29 14.23
CA ASN A 81 11.11 2.07 14.33
C ASN A 81 11.86 0.82 13.91
N ARG A 82 13.18 0.91 13.73
CA ARG A 82 14.06 -0.21 13.36
C ARG A 82 13.66 -0.87 12.03
N ILE A 83 13.22 -0.06 11.10
CA ILE A 83 12.87 -0.50 9.74
C ILE A 83 14.00 -0.12 8.80
N SER A 84 14.54 -1.11 8.09
CA SER A 84 15.55 -0.88 7.07
C SER A 84 14.88 -0.43 5.77
N GLN A 85 15.44 0.58 5.13
CA GLN A 85 14.93 1.08 3.86
C GLN A 85 15.67 0.42 2.69
N SER A 86 14.89 -0.07 1.73
CA SER A 86 15.37 -0.53 0.44
C SER A 86 14.66 0.25 -0.66
N MET A 87 15.39 0.67 -1.68
CA MET A 87 14.82 1.41 -2.81
C MET A 87 15.05 0.67 -4.11
N SER A 88 14.03 0.69 -5.00
CA SER A 88 14.21 0.19 -6.35
C SER A 88 15.21 1.07 -7.10
N ARG A 89 15.92 0.45 -8.06
CA ARG A 89 16.83 1.19 -8.93
C ARG A 89 16.03 2.19 -9.76
N LYS A 90 16.62 3.35 -9.99
CA LYS A 90 15.98 4.42 -10.76
C LYS A 90 15.57 3.91 -12.15
N GLY A 91 14.30 4.06 -12.49
CA GLY A 91 13.75 3.63 -13.77
C GLY A 91 13.54 2.12 -13.93
N ASN A 92 13.73 1.33 -12.87
CA ASN A 92 13.53 -0.13 -12.92
C ASN A 92 12.21 -0.52 -12.26
N CYS A 93 11.16 -0.69 -13.08
CA CYS A 93 9.82 -1.04 -12.61
C CYS A 93 9.72 -2.49 -12.10
N LEU A 94 10.64 -3.38 -12.44
CA LEU A 94 10.63 -4.75 -11.95
C LEU A 94 10.84 -4.83 -10.43
N ASP A 95 11.57 -3.85 -9.87
CA ASP A 95 11.83 -3.79 -8.44
C ASP A 95 10.55 -3.52 -7.62
N ASN A 96 9.47 -3.04 -8.26
CA ASN A 96 8.18 -2.76 -7.63
C ASN A 96 7.03 -3.57 -8.23
N ALA A 97 7.32 -4.71 -8.84
CA ALA A 97 6.34 -5.52 -9.57
C ALA A 97 5.14 -5.93 -8.71
N ALA A 98 5.36 -6.29 -7.45
CA ALA A 98 4.28 -6.68 -6.53
C ALA A 98 3.29 -5.54 -6.31
N MET A 99 3.79 -4.33 -6.10
CA MET A 99 2.94 -3.15 -5.88
C MET A 99 2.21 -2.74 -7.17
N GLU A 100 2.89 -2.78 -8.30
CA GLU A 100 2.25 -2.47 -9.59
C GLU A 100 1.16 -3.47 -9.92
N SER A 101 1.39 -4.75 -9.66
CA SER A 101 0.39 -5.80 -9.82
C SER A 101 -0.83 -5.54 -8.92
N PHE A 102 -0.60 -5.14 -7.67
CA PHE A 102 -1.68 -4.77 -6.76
C PHE A 102 -2.48 -3.58 -7.30
N PHE A 103 -1.83 -2.52 -7.74
CA PHE A 103 -2.51 -1.35 -8.29
C PHE A 103 -3.35 -1.71 -9.53
N GLY A 104 -2.82 -2.53 -10.41
CA GLY A 104 -3.54 -2.98 -11.60
C GLY A 104 -4.80 -3.74 -11.24
N ARG A 105 -4.72 -4.68 -10.31
CA ARG A 105 -5.88 -5.44 -9.83
C ARG A 105 -6.91 -4.55 -9.16
N MET A 106 -6.46 -3.67 -8.28
CA MET A 106 -7.35 -2.75 -7.57
C MET A 106 -8.13 -1.87 -8.54
N LYS A 107 -7.44 -1.24 -9.49
CA LYS A 107 -8.09 -0.37 -10.46
C LYS A 107 -9.05 -1.13 -11.36
N THR A 108 -8.69 -2.33 -11.78
CA THR A 108 -9.55 -3.16 -12.62
C THR A 108 -10.80 -3.62 -11.86
N GLU A 109 -10.65 -4.01 -10.59
CA GLU A 109 -11.74 -4.58 -9.82
C GLU A 109 -12.67 -3.55 -9.20
N CYS A 110 -12.18 -2.33 -8.87
CA CYS A 110 -13.01 -1.35 -8.17
C CYS A 110 -13.11 0.03 -8.85
N PHE A 111 -12.34 0.30 -9.90
CA PHE A 111 -12.28 1.65 -10.49
C PHE A 111 -12.61 1.68 -11.98
N HIS A 112 -11.87 0.92 -12.80
CA HIS A 112 -12.06 0.97 -14.26
C HIS A 112 -13.45 0.50 -14.68
N GLY A 113 -14.05 1.20 -15.64
CA GLY A 113 -15.38 0.89 -16.14
C GLY A 113 -16.52 1.30 -15.21
N LYS A 114 -16.23 1.99 -14.12
CA LYS A 114 -17.23 2.47 -13.16
C LYS A 114 -17.30 3.98 -13.18
N SER A 115 -18.51 4.51 -12.95
CA SER A 115 -18.76 5.95 -12.85
C SER A 115 -18.89 6.33 -11.39
N PHE A 116 -18.23 7.42 -11.00
CA PHE A 116 -18.30 7.96 -9.64
C PHE A 116 -18.94 9.33 -9.66
N THR A 117 -19.84 9.58 -8.72
CA THR A 117 -20.52 10.88 -8.59
C THR A 117 -19.62 11.92 -7.92
N GLY A 118 -18.66 11.49 -7.13
CA GLY A 118 -17.71 12.38 -6.46
C GLY A 118 -16.65 11.61 -5.68
N ILE A 119 -15.80 12.36 -5.00
CA ILE A 119 -14.67 11.82 -4.24
C ILE A 119 -15.13 10.97 -3.04
N ASP A 120 -16.23 11.33 -2.39
CA ASP A 120 -16.73 10.58 -1.24
C ASP A 120 -17.13 9.16 -1.62
N GLU A 121 -17.72 8.98 -2.79
CA GLU A 121 -18.03 7.67 -3.33
C GLU A 121 -16.76 6.87 -3.62
N LEU A 122 -15.75 7.51 -4.20
CA LEU A 122 -14.44 6.87 -4.43
C LEU A 122 -13.80 6.40 -3.12
N LYS A 123 -13.81 7.25 -2.08
CA LYS A 123 -13.27 6.88 -0.76
C LYS A 123 -13.96 5.66 -0.18
N LYS A 124 -15.28 5.60 -0.26
CA LYS A 124 -16.06 4.48 0.22
C LYS A 124 -15.70 3.20 -0.54
N VAL A 125 -15.62 3.28 -1.87
CA VAL A 125 -15.28 2.14 -2.71
C VAL A 125 -13.87 1.63 -2.40
N ILE A 126 -12.91 2.52 -2.17
CA ILE A 126 -11.56 2.13 -1.81
C ILE A 126 -11.54 1.45 -0.43
N ASN A 127 -12.22 2.01 0.56
CA ASN A 127 -12.29 1.42 1.90
C ASN A 127 -12.92 0.02 1.85
N ASP A 128 -14.01 -0.14 1.12
CA ASP A 128 -14.69 -1.42 0.98
C ASP A 128 -13.82 -2.43 0.24
N TYR A 129 -13.10 -1.97 -0.80
CA TYR A 129 -12.21 -2.84 -1.56
C TYR A 129 -11.02 -3.32 -0.73
N VAL A 130 -10.40 -2.46 0.07
CA VAL A 130 -9.28 -2.84 0.92
C VAL A 130 -9.71 -3.92 1.91
N ARG A 131 -10.87 -3.76 2.53
CA ARG A 131 -11.41 -4.79 3.44
C ARG A 131 -11.67 -6.10 2.71
N TYR A 132 -12.34 -6.04 1.56
CA TYR A 132 -12.61 -7.21 0.73
C TYR A 132 -11.29 -7.90 0.33
N TYR A 133 -10.32 -7.14 -0.14
CA TYR A 133 -9.03 -7.65 -0.58
C TYR A 133 -8.32 -8.42 0.55
N ASN A 134 -8.26 -7.84 1.73
CA ASN A 134 -7.57 -8.45 2.86
C ASN A 134 -8.32 -9.66 3.47
N GLU A 135 -9.63 -9.57 3.59
CA GLU A 135 -10.41 -10.53 4.36
C GLU A 135 -11.08 -11.60 3.51
N GLU A 136 -11.48 -11.29 2.29
CA GLU A 136 -12.35 -12.15 1.48
C GLU A 136 -11.75 -12.57 0.14
N ARG A 137 -10.96 -11.71 -0.50
CA ARG A 137 -10.45 -11.97 -1.84
C ARG A 137 -9.40 -13.08 -1.81
N ILE A 138 -9.76 -14.24 -2.37
CA ILE A 138 -8.85 -15.37 -2.47
C ILE A 138 -7.82 -15.16 -3.56
N GLN A 139 -6.62 -15.74 -3.37
CA GLN A 139 -5.53 -15.66 -4.34
C GLN A 139 -4.90 -17.05 -4.49
N LEU A 140 -4.69 -17.48 -5.73
CA LEU A 140 -4.04 -18.77 -6.01
C LEU A 140 -2.65 -18.84 -5.37
N LYS A 141 -1.90 -17.75 -5.43
CA LYS A 141 -0.57 -17.61 -4.83
C LYS A 141 -0.60 -17.86 -3.31
N LEU A 142 -1.72 -17.61 -2.67
CA LEU A 142 -1.93 -17.81 -1.23
C LEU A 142 -2.71 -19.11 -0.94
N LYS A 143 -2.58 -20.11 -1.78
CA LYS A 143 -3.27 -21.42 -1.65
C LYS A 143 -4.79 -21.30 -1.63
N GLY A 144 -5.34 -20.33 -2.35
CA GLY A 144 -6.78 -20.08 -2.41
C GLY A 144 -7.36 -19.40 -1.17
N LEU A 145 -6.52 -18.73 -0.40
CA LEU A 145 -6.92 -18.00 0.80
C LEU A 145 -6.82 -16.48 0.56
N SER A 146 -7.52 -15.70 1.39
CA SER A 146 -7.32 -14.27 1.45
C SER A 146 -6.02 -13.95 2.21
N PRO A 147 -5.45 -12.74 2.06
CA PRO A 147 -4.23 -12.36 2.77
C PRO A 147 -4.29 -12.57 4.28
N ILE A 148 -5.39 -12.17 4.94
CA ILE A 148 -5.52 -12.34 6.39
C ILE A 148 -5.65 -13.83 6.76
N GLN A 149 -6.42 -14.61 6.02
CA GLN A 149 -6.53 -16.05 6.23
C GLN A 149 -5.17 -16.73 6.10
N TYR A 150 -4.42 -16.38 5.08
CA TYR A 150 -3.09 -16.93 4.84
C TYR A 150 -2.12 -16.58 5.96
N ARG A 151 -2.14 -15.31 6.42
CA ARG A 151 -1.31 -14.87 7.54
C ARG A 151 -1.63 -15.64 8.82
N LYS A 152 -2.91 -15.80 9.15
CA LYS A 152 -3.34 -16.54 10.34
C LYS A 152 -2.91 -18.00 10.29
N GLN A 153 -2.94 -18.61 9.12
CA GLN A 153 -2.52 -20.00 8.94
C GLN A 153 -1.00 -20.16 9.07
N SER A 154 -0.22 -19.17 8.65
CA SER A 154 1.25 -19.20 8.70
C SER A 154 1.81 -19.19 10.13
N PHE A 155 1.02 -18.74 11.09
CA PHE A 155 1.44 -18.67 12.51
C PHE A 155 0.93 -19.83 13.36
N LYS A 156 0.36 -20.84 12.74
CA LYS A 156 -0.10 -22.05 13.47
C LYS A 156 0.97 -23.11 13.51
#